data_76f541bf3a46800f6173aaf230fb82a3
#
_entry.id   76f541bf3a46800f6173aaf230fb82a3
#
_cell.length_a   1.000
_cell.length_b   1.000
_cell.length_c   1.000
_cell.angle_alpha   90.00
_cell.angle_beta   90.00
_cell.angle_gamma   90.00
#
_symmetry.space_group_name_H-M   'P 1'
#
loop_
_entity.id
_entity.type
_entity.pdbx_description
1 polymer ?
#
loop_
_entity_poly.entity_id
_entity_poly.type
_entity_poly.pdbx_seq_one_letter_code
_entity_poly.pdbx_strand_id
1 'polypeptide(L)'
;VKTEYGELHLQIPRDRNGEFKQQTVPAYRRTNDTLEETVIHLFRKGITMSEIADLIEKMYGHHYTPQTMSNMTKVLTEEVNAFKVRTLNDKYVAIFMDATYIPLKRQTVSKEAIYIAIGIREDGTKEVLSYAIAPTESTYVWNELLQDINSRGVQEVLLFITDGLKGMKDTIHQIYPKAKYQHCCIHVSRNIAHKVRV
;
A
#
# COMPACT_ATOMS: atom_id res chain seq x y z
N VAL A 1 -0.01 17.36 27.11
CA VAL A 1 -0.32 17.25 25.67
C VAL A 1 0.99 17.33 24.91
N LYS A 2 1.24 16.38 24.01
CA LYS A 2 2.43 16.36 23.15
C LYS A 2 2.18 17.20 21.91
N THR A 3 3.04 18.16 21.65
CA THR A 3 2.95 19.10 20.51
C THR A 3 4.29 19.23 19.81
N GLU A 4 4.33 19.87 18.66
CA GLU A 4 5.55 20.20 17.92
C GLU A 4 6.50 21.12 18.71
N TYR A 5 6.01 21.79 19.79
CA TYR A 5 6.81 22.65 20.68
C TYR A 5 7.26 21.93 21.97
N GLY A 6 7.07 20.63 22.06
CA GLY A 6 7.38 19.84 23.26
C GLY A 6 6.13 19.40 24.03
N GLU A 7 6.35 18.90 25.25
CA GLU A 7 5.27 18.43 26.11
C GLU A 7 4.70 19.59 26.96
N LEU A 8 3.40 19.88 26.77
CA LEU A 8 2.70 20.89 27.52
C LEU A 8 1.92 20.28 28.68
N HIS A 9 2.19 20.71 29.89
CA HIS A 9 1.42 20.37 31.08
C HIS A 9 0.30 21.40 31.29
N LEU A 10 -0.91 21.05 30.87
CA LEU A 10 -2.08 21.91 30.95
C LEU A 10 -2.89 21.59 32.19
N GLN A 11 -3.16 22.58 33.02
CA GLN A 11 -4.14 22.52 34.11
C GLN A 11 -5.51 22.93 33.55
N ILE A 12 -6.37 21.96 33.33
CA ILE A 12 -7.72 22.21 32.83
C ILE A 12 -8.66 22.37 34.01
N PRO A 13 -9.26 23.54 34.20
CA PRO A 13 -10.23 23.78 35.31
C PRO A 13 -11.45 22.89 35.10
N ARG A 14 -12.01 22.41 36.22
CA ARG A 14 -13.27 21.67 36.25
C ARG A 14 -14.19 22.32 37.24
N ASP A 15 -15.44 22.50 36.85
CA ASP A 15 -16.50 22.94 37.79
C ASP A 15 -17.04 21.73 38.57
N ARG A 16 -17.73 22.01 39.67
CA ARG A 16 -18.33 20.96 40.52
C ARG A 16 -19.51 20.27 39.85
N ASN A 17 -20.19 20.93 38.93
CA ASN A 17 -21.38 20.40 38.27
C ASN A 17 -21.07 19.71 36.95
N GLY A 18 -19.83 19.78 36.41
CA GLY A 18 -19.42 19.18 35.16
C GLY A 18 -20.00 19.85 33.89
N GLU A 19 -20.53 21.07 34.04
CA GLU A 19 -21.15 21.84 32.96
C GLU A 19 -20.11 22.58 32.11
N PHE A 20 -18.96 22.93 32.69
CA PHE A 20 -17.89 23.62 32.00
C PHE A 20 -17.18 22.66 31.02
N LYS A 21 -17.30 22.97 29.74
CA LYS A 21 -16.55 22.27 28.67
C LYS A 21 -15.49 23.23 28.14
N GLN A 22 -14.22 22.95 28.44
CA GLN A 22 -13.12 23.70 27.86
C GLN A 22 -13.10 23.50 26.33
N GLN A 23 -12.78 24.57 25.57
CA GLN A 23 -12.78 24.54 24.10
C GLN A 23 -11.37 24.58 23.50
N THR A 24 -10.33 24.78 24.31
CA THR A 24 -8.97 25.00 23.85
C THR A 24 -8.29 23.69 23.42
N VAL A 25 -8.59 22.58 24.09
CA VAL A 25 -8.04 21.25 23.80
C VAL A 25 -9.17 20.24 23.73
N PRO A 26 -9.33 19.46 22.66
CA PRO A 26 -10.35 18.41 22.58
C PRO A 26 -10.22 17.43 23.74
N ALA A 27 -11.35 17.00 24.31
CA ALA A 27 -11.39 16.06 25.41
C ALA A 27 -10.67 14.75 25.03
N TYR A 28 -9.83 14.26 25.95
CA TYR A 28 -9.05 13.00 25.79
C TYR A 28 -7.95 13.03 24.72
N ARG A 29 -7.68 14.15 24.09
CA ARG A 29 -6.61 14.26 23.08
C ARG A 29 -5.25 14.42 23.77
N ARG A 30 -4.32 13.54 23.43
CA ARG A 30 -2.96 13.53 24.00
C ARG A 30 -1.90 14.03 23.03
N THR A 31 -2.24 14.18 21.76
CA THR A 31 -1.34 14.55 20.66
C THR A 31 -1.95 15.68 19.83
N ASN A 32 -1.11 16.49 19.19
CA ASN A 32 -1.55 17.50 18.24
C ASN A 32 -1.78 16.86 16.86
N ASP A 33 -2.79 17.33 16.11
CA ASP A 33 -3.12 16.87 14.76
C ASP A 33 -1.93 16.96 13.81
N THR A 34 -1.20 18.06 13.85
CA THR A 34 -0.01 18.29 13.00
C THR A 34 1.06 17.22 13.19
N LEU A 35 1.24 16.74 14.43
CA LEU A 35 2.21 15.68 14.71
C LEU A 35 1.74 14.31 14.19
N GLU A 36 0.45 14.01 14.33
CA GLU A 36 -0.14 12.79 13.75
C GLU A 36 -0.05 12.79 12.22
N GLU A 37 -0.37 13.91 11.59
CA GLU A 37 -0.22 14.10 10.13
C GLU A 37 1.24 13.92 9.69
N THR A 38 2.20 14.44 10.46
CA THR A 38 3.63 14.26 10.19
C THR A 38 4.03 12.78 10.26
N VAL A 39 3.58 12.05 11.29
CA VAL A 39 3.82 10.61 11.42
C VAL A 39 3.27 9.85 10.21
N ILE A 40 2.02 10.14 9.84
CA ILE A 40 1.36 9.51 8.68
C ILE A 40 2.13 9.83 7.39
N HIS A 41 2.56 11.07 7.20
CA HIS A 41 3.33 11.47 6.02
C HIS A 41 4.66 10.74 5.92
N LEU A 42 5.42 10.66 7.00
CA LEU A 42 6.69 9.94 7.04
C LEU A 42 6.50 8.44 6.77
N PHE A 43 5.46 7.84 7.34
CA PHE A 43 5.13 6.45 7.10
C PHE A 43 4.76 6.17 5.64
N ARG A 44 3.97 7.05 5.00
CA ARG A 44 3.66 6.98 3.55
C ARG A 44 4.91 7.08 2.67
N LYS A 45 5.98 7.73 3.16
CA LYS A 45 7.28 7.79 2.47
C LYS A 45 8.12 6.53 2.65
N GLY A 46 7.63 5.52 3.37
CA GLY A 46 8.30 4.24 3.57
C GLY A 46 9.26 4.22 4.77
N ILE A 47 9.25 5.25 5.62
CA ILE A 47 10.04 5.27 6.85
C ILE A 47 9.37 4.32 7.85
N THR A 48 10.17 3.48 8.51
CA THR A 48 9.65 2.51 9.47
C THR A 48 9.12 3.20 10.73
N MET A 49 8.18 2.55 11.42
CA MET A 49 7.64 3.07 12.68
C MET A 49 8.69 3.33 13.74
N SER A 50 9.74 2.50 13.81
CA SER A 50 10.85 2.67 14.74
C SER A 50 11.66 3.93 14.42
N GLU A 51 12.01 4.12 13.15
CA GLU A 51 12.75 5.31 12.70
C GLU A 51 11.93 6.59 12.90
N ILE A 52 10.61 6.54 12.67
CA ILE A 52 9.73 7.68 12.93
C ILE A 52 9.68 8.00 14.43
N ALA A 53 9.57 6.98 15.30
CA ALA A 53 9.58 7.18 16.74
C ALA A 53 10.90 7.80 17.22
N ASP A 54 12.03 7.30 16.74
CA ASP A 54 13.36 7.85 17.04
C ASP A 54 13.52 9.30 16.55
N LEU A 55 13.01 9.59 15.35
CA LEU A 55 13.06 10.94 14.78
C LEU A 55 12.26 11.93 15.63
N ILE A 56 11.04 11.55 16.00
CA ILE A 56 10.15 12.39 16.82
C ILE A 56 10.74 12.59 18.22
N GLU A 57 11.33 11.55 18.81
CA GLU A 57 12.00 11.67 20.11
C GLU A 57 13.18 12.64 20.05
N LYS A 58 13.99 12.59 18.99
CA LYS A 58 15.12 13.52 18.79
C LYS A 58 14.68 14.95 18.51
N MET A 59 13.61 15.15 17.75
CA MET A 59 13.16 16.49 17.35
C MET A 59 12.33 17.19 18.42
N TYR A 60 11.47 16.44 19.12
CA TYR A 60 10.45 17.00 20.01
C TYR A 60 10.54 16.50 21.45
N GLY A 61 11.47 15.60 21.76
CA GLY A 61 11.60 15.00 23.09
C GLY A 61 10.43 14.08 23.48
N HIS A 62 9.64 13.60 22.53
CA HIS A 62 8.49 12.76 22.78
C HIS A 62 8.82 11.29 22.56
N HIS A 63 8.63 10.48 23.59
CA HIS A 63 8.69 9.03 23.45
C HIS A 63 7.33 8.47 23.04
N TYR A 64 7.29 7.74 21.91
CA TYR A 64 6.12 7.03 21.45
C TYR A 64 6.29 5.52 21.53
N THR A 65 5.33 4.86 22.16
CA THR A 65 5.32 3.39 22.15
C THR A 65 4.92 2.86 20.76
N PRO A 66 5.36 1.65 20.37
CA PRO A 66 4.95 1.02 19.12
C PRO A 66 3.42 0.95 18.97
N GLN A 67 2.70 0.77 20.08
CA GLN A 67 1.23 0.75 20.08
C GLN A 67 0.63 2.11 19.73
N THR A 68 1.19 3.20 20.25
CA THR A 68 0.74 4.55 19.92
C THR A 68 0.97 4.84 18.44
N MET A 69 2.13 4.50 17.91
CA MET A 69 2.46 4.66 16.49
C MET A 69 1.52 3.84 15.60
N SER A 70 1.26 2.58 15.97
CA SER A 70 0.30 1.72 15.26
C SER A 70 -1.11 2.30 15.26
N ASN A 71 -1.54 2.93 16.35
CA ASN A 71 -2.86 3.56 16.42
C ASN A 71 -2.98 4.78 15.48
N MET A 72 -1.93 5.60 15.39
CA MET A 72 -1.88 6.76 14.48
C MET A 72 -1.99 6.34 13.01
N THR A 73 -1.44 5.20 12.65
CA THR A 73 -1.47 4.70 11.26
C THR A 73 -2.71 3.90 10.90
N LYS A 74 -3.63 3.64 11.84
CA LYS A 74 -4.90 2.93 11.55
C LYS A 74 -5.74 3.64 10.49
N VAL A 75 -5.67 4.96 10.40
CA VAL A 75 -6.34 5.75 9.35
C VAL A 75 -5.96 5.25 7.95
N LEU A 76 -4.69 4.84 7.75
CA LEU A 76 -4.23 4.29 6.48
C LEU A 76 -4.90 2.96 6.11
N THR A 77 -5.37 2.20 7.09
CA THR A 77 -6.09 0.93 6.82
C THR A 77 -7.41 1.21 6.09
N GLU A 78 -8.11 2.27 6.45
CA GLU A 78 -9.35 2.68 5.78
C GLU A 78 -9.06 3.13 4.33
N GLU A 79 -7.98 3.91 4.12
CA GLU A 79 -7.56 4.33 2.79
C GLU A 79 -7.17 3.12 1.92
N VAL A 80 -6.42 2.16 2.48
CA VAL A 80 -6.04 0.93 1.78
C VAL A 80 -7.27 0.10 1.43
N ASN A 81 -8.24 -0.01 2.33
CA ASN A 81 -9.49 -0.73 2.06
C ASN A 81 -10.32 -0.02 0.99
N ALA A 82 -10.45 1.31 1.06
CA ALA A 82 -11.12 2.09 0.02
C ALA A 82 -10.42 1.92 -1.36
N PHE A 83 -9.09 1.91 -1.37
CA PHE A 83 -8.31 1.65 -2.58
C PHE A 83 -8.63 0.28 -3.18
N LYS A 84 -8.71 -0.77 -2.36
CA LYS A 84 -8.99 -2.15 -2.82
C LYS A 84 -10.36 -2.32 -3.45
N VAL A 85 -11.36 -1.59 -2.97
CA VAL A 85 -12.76 -1.75 -3.45
C VAL A 85 -13.20 -0.69 -4.45
N ARG A 86 -12.31 0.26 -4.79
CA ARG A 86 -12.66 1.34 -5.71
C ARG A 86 -13.01 0.82 -7.09
N THR A 87 -13.95 1.46 -7.76
CA THR A 87 -14.27 1.22 -9.17
C THR A 87 -13.06 1.58 -10.04
N LEU A 88 -12.76 0.75 -11.02
CA LEU A 88 -11.71 0.96 -12.02
C LEU A 88 -12.33 1.45 -13.33
N ASN A 89 -11.51 1.97 -14.24
CA ASN A 89 -11.95 2.28 -15.58
C ASN A 89 -12.32 0.98 -16.32
N ASP A 90 -13.24 1.08 -17.25
CA ASP A 90 -13.69 -0.05 -18.06
C ASP A 90 -12.66 -0.52 -19.08
N LYS A 91 -11.70 0.36 -19.48
CA LYS A 91 -10.72 0.08 -20.53
C LYS A 91 -9.30 0.49 -20.16
N TYR A 92 -8.34 -0.39 -20.50
CA TYR A 92 -6.90 -0.15 -20.40
C TYR A 92 -6.17 -0.54 -21.68
N VAL A 93 -5.22 0.30 -22.11
CA VAL A 93 -4.35 0.02 -23.27
C VAL A 93 -3.39 -1.12 -22.96
N ALA A 94 -2.81 -1.11 -21.77
CA ALA A 94 -1.93 -2.18 -21.31
C ALA A 94 -2.06 -2.40 -19.80
N ILE A 95 -1.89 -3.66 -19.37
CA ILE A 95 -1.71 -4.01 -17.97
C ILE A 95 -0.38 -4.75 -17.81
N PHE A 96 0.50 -4.19 -16.98
CA PHE A 96 1.72 -4.84 -16.54
C PHE A 96 1.43 -5.64 -15.27
N MET A 97 1.90 -6.89 -15.26
CA MET A 97 1.75 -7.80 -14.12
C MET A 97 3.14 -8.34 -13.77
N ASP A 98 3.57 -8.07 -12.54
CA ASP A 98 4.88 -8.47 -12.04
C ASP A 98 4.80 -8.84 -10.57
N ALA A 99 5.66 -9.75 -10.12
CA ALA A 99 5.77 -10.14 -8.73
C ALA A 99 7.18 -9.89 -8.22
N THR A 100 7.28 -9.40 -6.99
CA THR A 100 8.56 -9.21 -6.31
C THR A 100 8.51 -9.81 -4.92
N TYR A 101 9.66 -10.29 -4.42
CA TYR A 101 9.74 -10.87 -3.09
C TYR A 101 10.21 -9.85 -2.08
N ILE A 102 9.47 -9.73 -0.98
CA ILE A 102 9.84 -8.90 0.16
C ILE A 102 9.92 -9.73 1.44
N PRO A 103 10.83 -9.39 2.37
CA PRO A 103 10.83 -9.97 3.70
C PRO A 103 9.64 -9.43 4.50
N LEU A 104 8.73 -10.30 4.90
CA LEU A 104 7.61 -9.94 5.79
C LEU A 104 7.80 -10.60 7.15
N LYS A 105 7.60 -9.82 8.21
CA LYS A 105 7.62 -10.30 9.59
C LYS A 105 6.18 -10.59 10.03
N ARG A 106 5.86 -11.88 10.15
CA ARG A 106 4.65 -12.35 10.85
C ARG A 106 5.06 -12.96 12.20
N GLN A 107 4.95 -14.26 12.39
CA GLN A 107 5.56 -14.97 13.53
C GLN A 107 7.08 -15.13 13.34
N THR A 108 7.49 -15.43 12.11
CA THR A 108 8.88 -15.47 11.64
C THR A 108 9.05 -14.53 10.44
N VAL A 109 10.30 -14.18 10.10
CA VAL A 109 10.60 -13.44 8.88
C VAL A 109 10.65 -14.43 7.71
N SER A 110 9.73 -14.30 6.76
CA SER A 110 9.71 -15.06 5.52
C SER A 110 9.72 -14.14 4.32
N LYS A 111 10.25 -14.62 3.19
CA LYS A 111 10.08 -13.92 1.91
C LYS A 111 8.73 -14.27 1.34
N GLU A 112 7.90 -13.28 1.09
CA GLU A 112 6.60 -13.45 0.43
C GLU A 112 6.57 -12.67 -0.89
N ALA A 113 5.86 -13.20 -1.87
CA ALA A 113 5.67 -12.54 -3.16
C ALA A 113 4.60 -11.47 -3.05
N ILE A 114 4.91 -10.26 -3.48
CA ILE A 114 3.93 -9.20 -3.75
C ILE A 114 3.65 -9.20 -5.24
N TYR A 115 2.40 -9.42 -5.58
CA TYR A 115 1.86 -9.34 -6.93
C TYR A 115 1.29 -7.95 -7.16
N ILE A 116 1.63 -7.34 -8.27
CA ILE A 116 1.18 -5.99 -8.60
C ILE A 116 0.68 -5.96 -10.04
N ALA A 117 -0.50 -5.41 -10.26
CA ALA A 117 -1.02 -5.09 -11.58
C ALA A 117 -1.09 -3.58 -11.77
N ILE A 118 -0.46 -3.08 -12.83
CA ILE A 118 -0.40 -1.66 -13.18
C ILE A 118 -1.07 -1.47 -14.55
N GLY A 119 -2.15 -0.69 -14.59
CA GLY A 119 -2.84 -0.33 -15.81
C GLY A 119 -2.30 0.95 -16.43
N ILE A 120 -2.30 1.00 -17.75
CA ILE A 120 -2.04 2.20 -18.56
C ILE A 120 -3.33 2.58 -19.25
N ARG A 121 -3.81 3.79 -18.99
CA ARG A 121 -4.99 4.37 -19.60
C ARG A 121 -4.69 4.87 -21.02
N GLU A 122 -5.73 5.23 -21.76
CA GLU A 122 -5.61 5.79 -23.12
C GLU A 122 -4.84 7.11 -23.17
N ASP A 123 -4.89 7.89 -22.09
CA ASP A 123 -4.12 9.14 -21.94
C ASP A 123 -2.64 8.93 -21.55
N GLY A 124 -2.20 7.66 -21.38
CA GLY A 124 -0.87 7.28 -20.96
C GLY A 124 -0.64 7.32 -19.45
N THR A 125 -1.61 7.73 -18.65
CA THR A 125 -1.49 7.70 -17.19
C THR A 125 -1.43 6.26 -16.66
N LYS A 126 -0.66 6.08 -15.58
CA LYS A 126 -0.45 4.79 -14.92
C LYS A 126 -1.18 4.76 -13.59
N GLU A 127 -1.82 3.65 -13.30
CA GLU A 127 -2.39 3.43 -11.97
C GLU A 127 -2.19 1.98 -11.51
N VAL A 128 -2.00 1.79 -10.21
CA VAL A 128 -2.01 0.45 -9.61
C VAL A 128 -3.46 -0.02 -9.54
N LEU A 129 -3.78 -1.12 -10.21
CA LEU A 129 -5.14 -1.66 -10.28
C LEU A 129 -5.45 -2.53 -9.06
N SER A 130 -4.55 -3.47 -8.79
CA SER A 130 -4.68 -4.40 -7.67
C SER A 130 -3.32 -4.91 -7.22
N TYR A 131 -3.26 -5.46 -6.01
CA TYR A 131 -2.10 -6.16 -5.48
C TYR A 131 -2.53 -7.31 -4.57
N ALA A 132 -1.69 -8.32 -4.48
CA ALA A 132 -1.86 -9.44 -3.56
C ALA A 132 -0.51 -9.80 -2.90
N ILE A 133 -0.57 -10.44 -1.76
CA ILE A 133 0.62 -10.94 -1.05
C ILE A 133 0.39 -12.41 -0.78
N ALA A 134 1.31 -13.26 -1.25
CA ALA A 134 1.26 -14.70 -1.04
C ALA A 134 2.65 -15.27 -0.76
N PRO A 135 2.75 -16.43 -0.07
CA PRO A 135 4.03 -17.05 0.28
C PRO A 135 4.90 -17.40 -0.93
N THR A 136 4.28 -17.76 -2.04
CA THR A 136 4.97 -18.17 -3.28
C THR A 136 4.23 -17.63 -4.48
N GLU A 137 4.96 -17.46 -5.59
CA GLU A 137 4.36 -17.10 -6.85
C GLU A 137 3.56 -18.26 -7.44
N SER A 138 2.29 -17.98 -7.82
CA SER A 138 1.40 -18.97 -8.41
C SER A 138 0.41 -18.34 -9.39
N THR A 139 0.03 -19.13 -10.40
CA THR A 139 -1.00 -18.76 -11.39
C THR A 139 -2.38 -18.57 -10.73
N TYR A 140 -2.64 -19.27 -9.62
CA TYR A 140 -3.88 -19.13 -8.87
C TYR A 140 -4.06 -17.72 -8.32
N VAL A 141 -3.04 -17.16 -7.68
CA VAL A 141 -3.09 -15.79 -7.14
C VAL A 141 -3.28 -14.77 -8.27
N TRP A 142 -2.64 -14.98 -9.42
CA TRP A 142 -2.86 -14.15 -10.59
C TRP A 142 -4.28 -14.22 -11.12
N ASN A 143 -4.90 -15.41 -11.09
CA ASN A 143 -6.29 -15.57 -11.49
C ASN A 143 -7.23 -14.78 -10.57
N GLU A 144 -7.06 -14.90 -9.23
CA GLU A 144 -7.83 -14.14 -8.27
C GLU A 144 -7.68 -12.62 -8.47
N LEU A 145 -6.45 -12.15 -8.73
CA LEU A 145 -6.16 -10.74 -8.98
C LEU A 145 -6.82 -10.23 -10.27
N LEU A 146 -6.81 -11.03 -11.34
CA LEU A 146 -7.49 -10.69 -12.59
C LEU A 146 -9.01 -10.68 -12.44
N GLN A 147 -9.59 -11.61 -11.67
CA GLN A 147 -11.01 -11.62 -11.34
C GLN A 147 -11.41 -10.40 -10.50
N ASP A 148 -10.58 -10.00 -9.52
CA ASP A 148 -10.79 -8.78 -8.75
C ASP A 148 -10.85 -7.55 -9.66
N ILE A 149 -9.86 -7.38 -10.54
CA ILE A 149 -9.80 -6.27 -11.50
C ILE A 149 -11.04 -6.25 -12.40
N ASN A 150 -11.45 -7.41 -12.92
CA ASN A 150 -12.63 -7.52 -13.77
C ASN A 150 -13.92 -7.17 -13.00
N SER A 151 -14.09 -7.69 -11.78
CA SER A 151 -15.26 -7.42 -10.94
C SER A 151 -15.40 -5.95 -10.55
N ARG A 152 -14.28 -5.22 -10.49
CA ARG A 152 -14.23 -3.79 -10.18
C ARG A 152 -14.40 -2.88 -11.39
N GLY A 153 -14.74 -3.43 -12.56
CA GLY A 153 -15.20 -2.67 -13.71
C GLY A 153 -14.35 -2.78 -14.97
N VAL A 154 -13.17 -3.39 -14.94
CA VAL A 154 -12.32 -3.51 -16.14
C VAL A 154 -12.92 -4.56 -17.10
N GLN A 155 -13.41 -4.10 -18.24
CA GLN A 155 -14.04 -4.94 -19.25
C GLN A 155 -13.16 -5.18 -20.47
N GLU A 156 -12.33 -4.21 -20.84
CA GLU A 156 -11.48 -4.27 -22.02
C GLU A 156 -10.02 -3.99 -21.67
N VAL A 157 -9.14 -4.90 -22.10
CA VAL A 157 -7.68 -4.72 -22.03
C VAL A 157 -7.09 -5.10 -23.37
N LEU A 158 -6.32 -4.20 -23.99
CA LEU A 158 -5.74 -4.48 -25.31
C LEU A 158 -4.50 -5.38 -25.20
N LEU A 159 -3.65 -5.18 -24.18
CA LEU A 159 -2.39 -5.89 -24.04
C LEU A 159 -2.07 -6.21 -22.57
N PHE A 160 -1.74 -7.46 -22.29
CA PHE A 160 -1.10 -7.86 -21.03
C PHE A 160 0.39 -8.08 -21.21
N ILE A 161 1.21 -7.59 -20.27
CA ILE A 161 2.66 -7.74 -20.27
C ILE A 161 3.07 -8.37 -18.93
N THR A 162 3.69 -9.57 -18.98
CA THR A 162 4.10 -10.33 -17.79
C THR A 162 5.51 -10.88 -17.96
N ASP A 163 6.10 -11.39 -16.88
CA ASP A 163 7.40 -12.05 -16.85
C ASP A 163 7.45 -13.41 -17.58
N GLY A 164 6.29 -13.98 -17.91
CA GLY A 164 6.17 -15.24 -18.64
C GLY A 164 6.01 -16.47 -17.75
N LEU A 165 5.45 -16.33 -16.56
CA LEU A 165 5.09 -17.48 -15.72
C LEU A 165 4.21 -18.47 -16.52
N LYS A 166 4.54 -19.76 -16.42
CA LYS A 166 3.82 -20.84 -17.13
C LYS A 166 2.33 -20.82 -16.77
N GLY A 167 1.45 -20.88 -17.78
CA GLY A 167 0.00 -20.84 -17.62
C GLY A 167 -0.61 -19.44 -17.56
N MET A 168 0.21 -18.39 -17.46
CA MET A 168 -0.26 -17.01 -17.32
C MET A 168 -1.07 -16.55 -18.51
N LYS A 169 -0.65 -16.89 -19.72
CA LYS A 169 -1.36 -16.58 -20.95
C LYS A 169 -2.78 -17.16 -20.95
N ASP A 170 -2.91 -18.42 -20.56
CA ASP A 170 -4.21 -19.10 -20.55
C ASP A 170 -5.14 -18.51 -19.49
N THR A 171 -4.60 -18.18 -18.32
CA THR A 171 -5.33 -17.50 -17.25
C THR A 171 -5.87 -16.14 -17.69
N ILE A 172 -5.06 -15.34 -18.38
CA ILE A 172 -5.47 -14.05 -18.94
C ILE A 172 -6.59 -14.25 -19.97
N HIS A 173 -6.41 -15.20 -20.91
CA HIS A 173 -7.38 -15.42 -21.98
C HIS A 173 -8.73 -15.98 -21.49
N GLN A 174 -8.77 -16.64 -20.34
CA GLN A 174 -10.04 -17.07 -19.71
C GLN A 174 -10.90 -15.89 -19.30
N ILE A 175 -10.32 -14.79 -18.84
CA ILE A 175 -11.04 -13.61 -18.34
C ILE A 175 -11.13 -12.53 -19.41
N TYR A 176 -10.06 -12.33 -20.17
CA TYR A 176 -9.94 -11.33 -21.24
C TYR A 176 -9.59 -12.00 -22.59
N PRO A 177 -10.53 -12.69 -23.24
CA PRO A 177 -10.24 -13.49 -24.43
C PRO A 177 -9.76 -12.69 -25.66
N LYS A 178 -10.09 -11.40 -25.72
CA LYS A 178 -9.68 -10.49 -26.80
C LYS A 178 -8.33 -9.83 -26.56
N ALA A 179 -7.80 -9.91 -25.34
CA ALA A 179 -6.55 -9.25 -25.00
C ALA A 179 -5.35 -9.92 -25.69
N LYS A 180 -4.41 -9.12 -26.15
CA LYS A 180 -3.11 -9.59 -26.60
C LYS A 180 -2.20 -9.87 -25.40
N TYR A 181 -1.23 -10.75 -25.58
CA TYR A 181 -0.28 -11.13 -24.55
C TYR A 181 1.16 -10.96 -25.04
N GLN A 182 2.01 -10.39 -24.19
CA GLN A 182 3.43 -10.20 -24.46
C GLN A 182 4.27 -10.52 -23.23
N HIS A 183 5.39 -11.21 -23.43
CA HIS A 183 6.42 -11.34 -22.41
C HIS A 183 7.12 -10.00 -22.18
N CYS A 184 7.40 -9.67 -20.94
CA CYS A 184 8.16 -8.47 -20.59
C CYS A 184 9.57 -8.54 -21.21
N CYS A 185 9.89 -7.59 -22.07
CA CYS A 185 11.18 -7.55 -22.78
C CYS A 185 12.36 -7.48 -21.81
N ILE A 186 12.21 -6.80 -20.67
CA ILE A 186 13.27 -6.69 -19.65
C ILE A 186 13.56 -8.06 -19.02
N HIS A 187 12.51 -8.85 -18.68
CA HIS A 187 12.68 -10.19 -18.14
C HIS A 187 13.27 -11.15 -19.16
N VAL A 188 12.83 -11.08 -20.41
CA VAL A 188 13.41 -11.88 -21.50
C VAL A 188 14.90 -11.54 -21.70
N SER A 189 15.25 -10.25 -21.74
CA SER A 189 16.64 -9.80 -21.88
C SER A 189 17.53 -10.27 -20.72
N ARG A 190 17.06 -10.15 -19.47
CA ARG A 190 17.77 -10.64 -18.29
C ARG A 190 17.95 -12.16 -18.33
N ASN A 191 16.92 -12.90 -18.71
CA ASN A 191 17.00 -14.37 -18.83
C ASN A 191 17.97 -14.81 -19.91
N ILE A 192 18.08 -14.09 -21.03
CA ILE A 192 19.08 -14.34 -22.06
C ILE A 192 20.49 -14.06 -21.53
N ALA A 193 20.68 -12.88 -20.91
CA ALA A 193 21.98 -12.49 -20.35
C ALA A 193 22.50 -13.50 -19.31
N HIS A 194 21.62 -14.09 -18.49
CA HIS A 194 22.01 -15.13 -17.52
C HIS A 194 22.38 -16.46 -18.16
N LYS A 195 21.88 -16.76 -19.37
CA LYS A 195 22.16 -18.02 -20.07
C LYS A 195 23.36 -17.94 -21.02
N VAL A 196 23.70 -16.74 -21.48
CA VAL A 196 24.86 -16.49 -22.31
C VAL A 196 26.06 -16.26 -21.43
N ARG A 197 26.99 -17.21 -21.36
CA ARG A 197 28.30 -16.97 -20.72
C ARG A 197 29.08 -16.01 -21.61
N VAL A 198 29.47 -14.88 -21.06
CA VAL A 198 30.48 -13.97 -21.63
C VAL A 198 31.87 -14.52 -21.27
#